data_15b8d9118bce6bb984de6de825da9747
#
_entry.id   15b8d9118bce6bb984de6de825da9747
#
_cell.length_a   1.000
_cell.length_b   1.000
_cell.length_c   1.000
_cell.angle_alpha   90.00
_cell.angle_beta   90.00
_cell.angle_gamma   90.00
#
_symmetry.space_group_name_H-M   'P 1'
#
loop_
_entity.id
_entity.type
_entity.pdbx_description
1 polymer ?
#
loop_
_entity_poly.entity_id
_entity_poly.type
_entity_poly.pdbx_seq_one_letter_code
_entity_poly.pdbx_strand_id
1 'polypeptide(L)'
;MDLYCALAAPKEFLYISYTMSAGTDAALPAPLVDRIREIFPKVGLHTDLEPLPPVSPEGGVARLAKELRAYGDDLTPWEGLVPLYAWYAGKPEYRHTLEGLEDALYYRCSPEPFGHELSLKLYGDSLFGSATRLERYNACPFDHFVTYGLRAAERREFRERPLDEGTFCHSALDSFVKEALKRDIKALSGAQCDEIIDGIMPPLMASHNNGVLLSSARNMALCARLIRKVKATARAIVQQVQSGGFVPEQTEVSFGMGGLPALTLELPTGERFYIGGRIDRIDGCTIAGQDYYRIIDYKTGSGDFSYTRLYYGLSLQLPLYAAAIGAVEKARRAAGMYYMKVDSPVVSESADTAADEEAVKEKVMESFRLSGLTLSDPVVVKATAGEGCPVISTGARTVIPEKQLDGLIGYALKKSTDTL
;
A
#
# COMPACT_ATOMS: atom_id res chain seq x y z
N MET A 1 -14.01 -28.10 -24.57
CA MET A 1 -13.66 -28.42 -25.98
C MET A 1 -12.20 -28.15 -26.29
N ASP A 2 -11.72 -26.94 -25.95
CA ASP A 2 -10.36 -26.46 -26.30
C ASP A 2 -9.20 -27.30 -25.68
N LEU A 3 -9.37 -27.74 -24.43
CA LEU A 3 -8.38 -28.56 -23.74
C LEU A 3 -8.24 -29.95 -24.36
N TYR A 4 -9.35 -30.57 -24.73
CA TYR A 4 -9.33 -31.86 -25.44
C TYR A 4 -8.63 -31.74 -26.82
N CYS A 5 -8.95 -30.66 -27.55
CA CYS A 5 -8.31 -30.42 -28.86
C CYS A 5 -6.79 -30.17 -28.68
N ALA A 6 -6.37 -29.46 -27.67
CA ALA A 6 -4.96 -29.21 -27.37
C ALA A 6 -4.20 -30.52 -27.05
N LEU A 7 -4.80 -31.39 -26.25
CA LEU A 7 -4.21 -32.69 -25.88
C LEU A 7 -4.24 -33.72 -27.01
N ALA A 8 -5.23 -33.66 -27.93
CA ALA A 8 -5.39 -34.55 -29.04
C ALA A 8 -4.65 -34.10 -30.31
N ALA A 9 -4.18 -32.85 -30.38
CA ALA A 9 -3.50 -32.30 -31.54
C ALA A 9 -2.09 -32.88 -31.79
N PRO A 10 -1.26 -33.21 -30.79
CA PRO A 10 0.06 -33.77 -31.00
C PRO A 10 -0.01 -35.14 -31.64
N LYS A 11 0.87 -35.38 -32.65
CA LYS A 11 0.93 -36.66 -33.38
C LYS A 11 2.03 -37.58 -32.88
N GLU A 12 3.10 -37.02 -32.32
CA GLU A 12 4.30 -37.77 -31.92
C GLU A 12 4.65 -37.57 -30.47
N PHE A 13 4.67 -36.34 -30.00
CA PHE A 13 5.06 -35.98 -28.64
C PHE A 13 4.07 -35.00 -28.00
N LEU A 14 3.80 -35.21 -26.72
CA LEU A 14 3.06 -34.28 -25.85
C LEU A 14 3.93 -34.03 -24.62
N TYR A 15 4.28 -32.76 -24.43
CA TYR A 15 4.96 -32.29 -23.23
C TYR A 15 4.00 -31.45 -22.40
N ILE A 16 3.87 -31.81 -21.12
CA ILE A 16 3.01 -31.08 -20.17
C ILE A 16 3.90 -30.59 -19.04
N SER A 17 3.86 -29.29 -18.75
CA SER A 17 4.55 -28.69 -17.63
C SER A 17 3.61 -27.90 -16.75
N TYR A 18 3.92 -27.81 -15.47
CA TYR A 18 3.21 -26.97 -14.52
C TYR A 18 4.19 -26.40 -13.50
N THR A 19 3.84 -25.28 -12.92
CA THR A 19 4.64 -24.59 -11.91
C THR A 19 4.33 -25.18 -10.54
N MET A 20 5.35 -25.50 -9.74
CA MET A 20 5.18 -25.98 -8.35
C MET A 20 5.11 -24.84 -7.32
N SER A 21 5.52 -23.65 -7.71
CA SER A 21 5.43 -22.45 -6.87
C SER A 21 5.18 -21.21 -7.72
N ALA A 22 4.44 -20.26 -7.21
CA ALA A 22 4.22 -18.94 -7.79
C ALA A 22 4.61 -17.88 -6.76
N GLY A 23 5.83 -17.36 -6.87
CA GLY A 23 6.42 -16.51 -5.81
C GLY A 23 6.64 -17.30 -4.53
N THR A 24 6.02 -16.88 -3.44
CA THR A 24 6.08 -17.56 -2.13
C THR A 24 5.02 -18.65 -1.95
N ASP A 25 4.05 -18.75 -2.86
CA ASP A 25 2.92 -19.65 -2.72
C ASP A 25 3.18 -20.97 -3.44
N ALA A 26 2.80 -22.09 -2.80
CA ALA A 26 2.82 -23.41 -3.43
C ALA A 26 1.72 -23.49 -4.50
N ALA A 27 2.07 -23.92 -5.70
CA ALA A 27 1.12 -24.17 -6.77
C ALA A 27 0.88 -25.68 -6.91
N LEU A 28 -0.38 -26.06 -7.03
CA LEU A 28 -0.76 -27.45 -7.28
C LEU A 28 -1.03 -27.67 -8.77
N PRO A 29 -0.70 -28.86 -9.30
CA PRO A 29 -1.06 -29.19 -10.67
C PRO A 29 -2.58 -29.16 -10.86
N ALA A 30 -3.01 -28.84 -12.07
CA ALA A 30 -4.42 -28.97 -12.41
C ALA A 30 -4.85 -30.46 -12.30
N PRO A 31 -6.08 -30.75 -11.85
CA PRO A 31 -6.58 -32.13 -11.69
C PRO A 31 -6.45 -33.01 -12.97
N LEU A 32 -6.40 -32.35 -14.12
CA LEU A 32 -6.14 -33.00 -15.39
C LEU A 32 -4.78 -33.72 -15.46
N VAL A 33 -3.74 -33.15 -14.84
CA VAL A 33 -2.39 -33.74 -14.82
C VAL A 33 -2.43 -35.08 -14.06
N ASP A 34 -3.12 -35.13 -12.95
CA ASP A 34 -3.29 -36.36 -12.16
C ASP A 34 -4.08 -37.40 -12.97
N ARG A 35 -5.14 -36.95 -13.65
CA ARG A 35 -5.93 -37.84 -14.51
C ARG A 35 -5.14 -38.42 -15.67
N ILE A 36 -4.25 -37.63 -16.28
CA ILE A 36 -3.34 -38.13 -17.36
C ILE A 36 -2.38 -39.18 -16.78
N ARG A 37 -1.85 -38.99 -15.59
CA ARG A 37 -0.95 -39.96 -14.93
C ARG A 37 -1.67 -41.25 -14.54
N GLU A 38 -2.94 -41.17 -14.14
CA GLU A 38 -3.77 -42.37 -13.94
C GLU A 38 -3.97 -43.19 -15.23
N ILE A 39 -4.25 -42.50 -16.33
CA ILE A 39 -4.46 -43.16 -17.64
C ILE A 39 -3.13 -43.69 -18.22
N PHE A 40 -2.06 -42.96 -17.99
CA PHE A 40 -0.73 -43.30 -18.53
C PHE A 40 0.30 -43.47 -17.38
N PRO A 41 0.25 -44.57 -16.62
CA PRO A 41 1.08 -44.73 -15.41
C PRO A 41 2.58 -44.80 -15.65
N LYS A 42 2.99 -44.97 -16.91
CA LYS A 42 4.41 -44.99 -17.33
C LYS A 42 4.98 -43.60 -17.60
N VAL A 43 4.16 -42.54 -17.57
CA VAL A 43 4.63 -41.15 -17.75
C VAL A 43 5.42 -40.73 -16.52
N GLY A 44 6.70 -40.47 -16.70
CA GLY A 44 7.58 -39.97 -15.63
C GLY A 44 7.26 -38.53 -15.27
N LEU A 45 7.35 -38.19 -13.98
CA LEU A 45 7.39 -36.82 -13.51
C LEU A 45 8.87 -36.42 -13.36
N HIS A 46 9.25 -35.37 -14.04
CA HIS A 46 10.60 -34.81 -13.95
C HIS A 46 10.53 -33.48 -13.17
N THR A 47 11.01 -33.48 -11.93
CA THR A 47 11.01 -32.29 -11.06
C THR A 47 12.32 -31.53 -11.14
N ASP A 48 13.42 -32.24 -11.40
CA ASP A 48 14.77 -31.66 -11.49
C ASP A 48 15.22 -31.66 -12.93
N LEU A 49 14.76 -30.68 -13.68
CA LEU A 49 15.29 -30.48 -15.03
C LEU A 49 16.67 -29.82 -14.88
N GLU A 50 17.73 -30.61 -15.02
CA GLU A 50 19.05 -30.02 -15.24
C GLU A 50 18.94 -29.06 -16.44
N PRO A 51 19.47 -27.83 -16.31
CA PRO A 51 19.46 -26.90 -17.41
C PRO A 51 20.15 -27.52 -18.62
N LEU A 52 19.40 -27.72 -19.69
CA LEU A 52 19.96 -28.24 -20.94
C LEU A 52 21.18 -27.40 -21.37
N PRO A 53 22.23 -28.02 -21.92
CA PRO A 53 23.32 -27.27 -22.49
C PRO A 53 22.78 -26.34 -23.59
N PRO A 54 23.36 -25.15 -23.77
CA PRO A 54 22.91 -24.20 -24.78
C PRO A 54 23.06 -24.82 -26.17
N VAL A 55 21.98 -24.86 -26.94
CA VAL A 55 21.92 -25.42 -28.27
C VAL A 55 22.05 -24.38 -29.39
N SER A 56 22.04 -23.10 -29.01
CA SER A 56 22.27 -21.98 -29.94
C SER A 56 23.24 -20.97 -29.34
N PRO A 57 23.93 -20.19 -30.16
CA PRO A 57 24.81 -19.13 -29.69
C PRO A 57 24.06 -18.10 -28.79
N GLU A 58 22.83 -17.74 -29.15
CA GLU A 58 22.01 -16.78 -28.37
C GLU A 58 21.62 -17.38 -27.01
N GLY A 59 21.21 -18.63 -26.98
CA GLY A 59 20.92 -19.38 -25.76
C GLY A 59 22.15 -19.53 -24.86
N GLY A 60 23.34 -19.65 -25.48
CA GLY A 60 24.63 -19.70 -24.81
C GLY A 60 24.96 -18.38 -24.11
N VAL A 61 24.72 -17.23 -24.74
CA VAL A 61 24.89 -15.89 -24.10
C VAL A 61 23.99 -15.75 -22.90
N ALA A 62 22.72 -16.12 -23.01
CA ALA A 62 21.78 -16.05 -21.89
C ALA A 62 22.22 -16.97 -20.72
N ARG A 63 22.70 -18.17 -21.03
CA ARG A 63 23.27 -19.07 -20.02
C ARG A 63 24.52 -18.48 -19.39
N LEU A 64 25.45 -17.94 -20.17
CA LEU A 64 26.69 -17.32 -19.69
C LEU A 64 26.38 -16.17 -18.74
N ALA A 65 25.44 -15.28 -19.09
CA ALA A 65 25.01 -14.17 -18.24
C ALA A 65 24.47 -14.66 -16.88
N LYS A 66 23.64 -15.69 -16.89
CA LYS A 66 23.08 -16.30 -15.68
C LYS A 66 24.15 -16.90 -14.78
N GLU A 67 25.08 -17.66 -15.36
CA GLU A 67 26.13 -18.36 -14.62
C GLU A 67 27.21 -17.39 -14.09
N LEU A 68 27.55 -16.35 -14.87
CA LEU A 68 28.44 -15.29 -14.39
C LEU A 68 27.82 -14.55 -13.19
N ARG A 69 26.54 -14.29 -13.21
CA ARG A 69 25.83 -13.66 -12.09
C ARG A 69 25.85 -14.57 -10.85
N ALA A 70 25.50 -15.85 -11.01
CA ALA A 70 25.53 -16.82 -9.92
C ALA A 70 26.93 -16.97 -9.32
N TYR A 71 27.95 -17.00 -10.16
CA TYR A 71 29.34 -17.01 -9.69
C TYR A 71 29.73 -15.75 -8.91
N GLY A 72 29.28 -14.58 -9.34
CA GLY A 72 29.49 -13.32 -8.63
C GLY A 72 28.85 -13.28 -7.23
N ASP A 73 27.70 -13.95 -7.07
CA ASP A 73 26.99 -14.01 -5.79
C ASP A 73 27.57 -15.10 -4.84
N ASP A 74 27.85 -16.32 -5.34
CA ASP A 74 28.18 -17.48 -4.50
C ASP A 74 29.64 -17.95 -4.65
N LEU A 75 30.42 -17.40 -5.58
CA LEU A 75 31.78 -17.81 -5.94
C LEU A 75 31.94 -19.32 -6.29
N THR A 76 30.82 -19.98 -6.60
CA THR A 76 30.79 -21.39 -6.99
C THR A 76 30.50 -21.52 -8.48
N PRO A 77 31.49 -21.74 -9.33
CA PRO A 77 31.26 -21.79 -10.75
C PRO A 77 30.57 -23.12 -11.17
N TRP A 78 29.59 -23.01 -12.06
CA TRP A 78 29.15 -24.15 -12.83
C TRP A 78 30.32 -24.67 -13.71
N GLU A 79 30.54 -25.99 -13.78
CA GLU A 79 31.66 -26.59 -14.51
C GLU A 79 31.78 -26.16 -15.98
N GLY A 80 30.64 -25.87 -16.63
CA GLY A 80 30.57 -25.36 -17.99
C GLY A 80 30.85 -23.87 -18.19
N LEU A 81 31.01 -23.08 -17.11
CA LEU A 81 31.17 -21.62 -17.19
C LEU A 81 32.46 -21.25 -17.95
N VAL A 82 33.59 -21.77 -17.53
CA VAL A 82 34.89 -21.43 -18.13
C VAL A 82 34.96 -21.88 -19.61
N PRO A 83 34.61 -23.12 -19.96
CA PRO A 83 34.56 -23.51 -21.36
C PRO A 83 33.63 -22.66 -22.22
N LEU A 84 32.44 -22.31 -21.68
CA LEU A 84 31.46 -21.50 -22.41
C LEU A 84 31.99 -20.08 -22.64
N TYR A 85 32.56 -19.47 -21.60
CA TYR A 85 33.18 -18.14 -21.71
C TYR A 85 34.33 -18.16 -22.74
N ALA A 86 35.23 -19.13 -22.64
CA ALA A 86 36.37 -19.26 -23.57
C ALA A 86 35.93 -19.43 -25.03
N TRP A 87 34.82 -20.14 -25.26
CA TRP A 87 34.25 -20.30 -26.61
C TRP A 87 33.81 -18.95 -27.19
N TYR A 88 33.15 -18.09 -26.41
CA TYR A 88 32.76 -16.74 -26.85
C TYR A 88 33.96 -15.80 -26.98
N ALA A 89 34.94 -15.87 -26.06
CA ALA A 89 36.14 -15.04 -26.09
C ALA A 89 37.01 -15.31 -27.33
N GLY A 90 36.97 -16.53 -27.85
CA GLY A 90 37.65 -16.88 -29.08
C GLY A 90 36.98 -16.37 -30.38
N LYS A 91 35.85 -15.66 -30.27
CA LYS A 91 35.05 -15.21 -31.43
C LYS A 91 34.91 -13.69 -31.46
N PRO A 92 35.49 -13.01 -32.47
CA PRO A 92 35.47 -11.56 -32.57
C PRO A 92 34.06 -10.93 -32.59
N GLU A 93 33.09 -11.67 -33.17
CA GLU A 93 31.69 -11.22 -33.26
C GLU A 93 30.98 -11.07 -31.91
N TYR A 94 31.46 -11.75 -30.88
CA TYR A 94 30.87 -11.67 -29.50
C TYR A 94 31.65 -10.78 -28.57
N ARG A 95 32.70 -10.07 -29.01
CA ARG A 95 33.51 -9.20 -28.17
C ARG A 95 32.67 -8.20 -27.41
N HIS A 96 31.85 -7.39 -28.07
CA HIS A 96 31.00 -6.40 -27.43
C HIS A 96 29.97 -7.02 -26.47
N THR A 97 29.50 -8.22 -26.78
CA THR A 97 28.60 -8.94 -25.88
C THR A 97 29.29 -9.34 -24.58
N LEU A 98 30.52 -9.84 -24.64
CA LEU A 98 31.31 -10.19 -23.46
C LEU A 98 31.67 -8.95 -22.65
N GLU A 99 32.18 -7.90 -23.29
CA GLU A 99 32.48 -6.60 -22.64
C GLU A 99 31.25 -6.09 -21.90
N GLY A 100 30.07 -6.14 -22.52
CA GLY A 100 28.80 -5.73 -21.88
C GLY A 100 28.40 -6.63 -20.72
N LEU A 101 28.64 -7.94 -20.75
CA LEU A 101 28.40 -8.86 -19.65
C LEU A 101 29.36 -8.60 -18.48
N GLU A 102 30.63 -8.35 -18.76
CA GLU A 102 31.66 -8.02 -17.76
C GLU A 102 31.34 -6.68 -17.09
N ASP A 103 31.02 -5.65 -17.86
CA ASP A 103 30.61 -4.36 -17.34
C ASP A 103 29.36 -4.49 -16.44
N ALA A 104 28.38 -5.29 -16.86
CA ALA A 104 27.17 -5.54 -16.08
C ALA A 104 27.45 -6.30 -14.77
N LEU A 105 28.41 -7.23 -14.78
CA LEU A 105 28.81 -7.99 -13.58
C LEU A 105 29.43 -7.10 -12.51
N TYR A 106 30.25 -6.14 -12.91
CA TYR A 106 30.91 -5.20 -12.02
C TYR A 106 30.16 -3.89 -11.83
N TYR A 107 29.03 -3.72 -12.53
CA TYR A 107 28.19 -2.53 -12.42
C TYR A 107 27.68 -2.34 -11.00
N ARG A 108 28.00 -1.22 -10.42
CA ARG A 108 27.41 -0.76 -9.16
C ARG A 108 26.53 0.44 -9.46
N CYS A 109 25.26 0.31 -9.14
CA CYS A 109 24.34 1.44 -9.21
C CYS A 109 24.71 2.44 -8.10
N SER A 110 25.68 3.29 -8.39
CA SER A 110 26.05 4.41 -7.51
C SER A 110 25.32 5.64 -8.03
N PRO A 111 24.32 6.16 -7.31
CA PRO A 111 23.64 7.39 -7.73
C PRO A 111 24.66 8.55 -7.65
N GLU A 112 24.85 9.22 -8.76
CA GLU A 112 25.58 10.49 -8.77
C GLU A 112 24.63 11.62 -8.41
N PRO A 113 24.97 12.50 -7.47
CA PRO A 113 24.13 13.63 -7.11
C PRO A 113 24.03 14.59 -8.31
N PHE A 114 22.85 15.06 -8.58
CA PHE A 114 22.65 16.13 -9.56
C PHE A 114 23.35 17.41 -9.08
N GLY A 115 24.02 18.10 -10.00
CA GLY A 115 24.50 19.44 -9.73
C GLY A 115 23.32 20.40 -9.48
N HIS A 116 23.56 21.48 -8.72
CA HIS A 116 22.54 22.45 -8.30
C HIS A 116 21.72 23.02 -9.49
N GLU A 117 22.39 23.34 -10.60
CA GLU A 117 21.72 23.88 -11.80
C GLU A 117 20.72 22.87 -12.40
N LEU A 118 21.07 21.59 -12.47
CA LEU A 118 20.19 20.57 -12.99
C LEU A 118 19.03 20.30 -12.04
N SER A 119 19.29 20.31 -10.74
CA SER A 119 18.23 20.16 -9.71
C SER A 119 17.21 21.28 -9.82
N LEU A 120 17.62 22.53 -9.99
CA LEU A 120 16.72 23.67 -10.20
C LEU A 120 15.90 23.54 -11.50
N LYS A 121 16.50 23.05 -12.58
CA LYS A 121 15.77 22.80 -13.84
C LYS A 121 14.72 21.71 -13.71
N LEU A 122 14.97 20.67 -12.92
CA LEU A 122 14.07 19.53 -12.74
C LEU A 122 12.94 19.82 -11.73
N TYR A 123 13.28 20.44 -10.61
CA TYR A 123 12.38 20.57 -9.46
C TYR A 123 11.90 22.00 -9.20
N GLY A 124 12.52 23.00 -9.84
CA GLY A 124 12.27 24.42 -9.60
C GLY A 124 12.98 24.93 -8.34
N ASP A 125 12.80 26.21 -8.07
CA ASP A 125 13.31 26.91 -6.89
C ASP A 125 12.35 26.83 -5.69
N SER A 126 11.11 26.44 -5.93
CA SER A 126 10.08 26.31 -4.91
C SER A 126 10.07 24.89 -4.34
N LEU A 127 10.61 24.75 -3.14
CA LEU A 127 10.70 23.48 -2.42
C LEU A 127 9.35 23.14 -1.77
N PHE A 128 8.42 22.63 -2.58
CA PHE A 128 7.11 22.18 -2.13
C PHE A 128 6.91 20.69 -2.39
N GLY A 129 6.35 19.97 -1.40
CA GLY A 129 6.11 18.53 -1.52
C GLY A 129 5.03 18.01 -0.61
N SER A 130 4.93 16.69 -0.55
CA SER A 130 4.00 15.96 0.31
C SER A 130 4.71 14.82 1.04
N ALA A 131 4.09 14.27 2.08
CA ALA A 131 4.58 13.06 2.75
C ALA A 131 4.84 11.94 1.74
N THR A 132 3.91 11.69 0.83
CA THR A 132 4.03 10.67 -0.22
C THR A 132 5.24 10.90 -1.14
N ARG A 133 5.57 12.17 -1.45
CA ARG A 133 6.75 12.48 -2.25
C ARG A 133 8.05 12.10 -1.54
N LEU A 134 8.14 12.39 -0.24
CA LEU A 134 9.30 12.02 0.59
C LEU A 134 9.40 10.50 0.76
N GLU A 135 8.29 9.82 1.06
CA GLU A 135 8.22 8.36 1.15
C GLU A 135 8.66 7.68 -0.15
N ARG A 136 8.28 8.23 -1.30
CA ARG A 136 8.67 7.71 -2.62
C ARG A 136 10.17 7.86 -2.85
N TYR A 137 10.78 8.97 -2.45
CA TYR A 137 12.22 9.15 -2.53
C TYR A 137 12.96 8.14 -1.65
N ASN A 138 12.52 7.98 -0.40
CA ASN A 138 13.11 7.01 0.53
C ASN A 138 12.94 5.56 0.06
N ALA A 139 11.85 5.25 -0.66
CA ALA A 139 11.63 3.93 -1.23
C ALA A 139 12.52 3.67 -2.46
N CYS A 140 12.61 4.65 -3.36
CA CYS A 140 13.41 4.57 -4.58
C CYS A 140 13.67 5.97 -5.14
N PRO A 141 14.89 6.51 -5.00
CA PRO A 141 15.25 7.81 -5.59
C PRO A 141 15.03 7.89 -7.10
N PHE A 142 15.23 6.78 -7.82
CA PHE A 142 14.99 6.73 -9.26
C PHE A 142 13.49 6.87 -9.61
N ASP A 143 12.60 6.20 -8.88
CA ASP A 143 11.15 6.36 -9.06
C ASP A 143 10.70 7.79 -8.76
N HIS A 144 11.27 8.40 -7.71
CA HIS A 144 11.05 9.82 -7.42
C HIS A 144 11.52 10.72 -8.59
N PHE A 145 12.72 10.48 -9.12
CA PHE A 145 13.26 11.22 -10.26
C PHE A 145 12.35 11.11 -11.49
N VAL A 146 11.95 9.89 -11.85
CA VAL A 146 11.05 9.67 -13.01
C VAL A 146 9.71 10.38 -12.81
N THR A 147 9.14 10.28 -11.60
CA THR A 147 7.80 10.82 -11.31
C THR A 147 7.78 12.34 -11.17
N TYR A 148 8.73 12.91 -10.42
CA TYR A 148 8.70 14.34 -10.05
C TYR A 148 9.71 15.20 -10.80
N GLY A 149 10.83 14.63 -11.23
CA GLY A 149 11.82 15.30 -12.06
C GLY A 149 11.42 15.27 -13.53
N LEU A 150 11.34 14.10 -14.13
CA LEU A 150 10.94 13.93 -15.53
C LEU A 150 9.44 14.10 -15.75
N ARG A 151 8.63 13.96 -14.68
CA ARG A 151 7.17 14.01 -14.73
C ARG A 151 6.58 13.00 -15.71
N ALA A 152 7.23 11.85 -15.85
CA ALA A 152 6.75 10.78 -16.70
C ALA A 152 5.43 10.23 -16.14
N ALA A 153 4.44 10.13 -16.99
CA ALA A 153 3.13 9.62 -16.62
C ALA A 153 2.64 8.64 -17.69
N GLU A 154 2.05 7.54 -17.22
CA GLU A 154 1.36 6.62 -18.11
C GLU A 154 0.18 7.29 -18.79
N ARG A 155 -0.09 6.92 -20.03
CA ARG A 155 -1.28 7.37 -20.73
C ARG A 155 -2.53 6.97 -19.96
N ARG A 156 -3.38 7.95 -19.67
CA ARG A 156 -4.67 7.67 -19.03
C ARG A 156 -5.58 6.89 -19.97
N GLU A 157 -6.04 5.75 -19.48
CA GLU A 157 -7.06 4.94 -20.15
C GLU A 157 -8.39 5.08 -19.42
N PHE A 158 -9.49 4.95 -20.16
CA PHE A 158 -10.84 4.95 -19.58
C PHE A 158 -11.12 3.59 -18.92
N ARG A 159 -10.44 3.36 -17.79
CA ARG A 159 -10.62 2.19 -16.93
C ARG A 159 -10.42 2.56 -15.46
N GLU A 160 -11.04 1.81 -14.59
CA GLU A 160 -10.82 1.93 -13.15
C GLU A 160 -9.50 1.27 -12.75
N ARG A 161 -8.72 1.94 -11.92
CA ARG A 161 -7.45 1.46 -11.38
C ARG A 161 -7.51 1.40 -9.85
N PRO A 162 -6.67 0.61 -9.17
CA PRO A 162 -6.68 0.51 -7.70
C PRO A 162 -6.56 1.86 -6.97
N LEU A 163 -5.82 2.82 -7.52
CA LEU A 163 -5.70 4.18 -6.96
C LEU A 163 -7.02 4.94 -7.06
N ASP A 164 -7.75 4.77 -8.17
CA ASP A 164 -9.04 5.42 -8.40
C ASP A 164 -10.10 4.83 -7.44
N GLU A 165 -10.06 3.51 -7.16
CA GLU A 165 -10.90 2.86 -6.14
C GLU A 165 -10.69 3.48 -4.75
N GLY A 166 -9.42 3.76 -4.37
CA GLY A 166 -9.07 4.45 -3.12
C GLY A 166 -9.71 5.83 -3.05
N THR A 167 -9.51 6.64 -4.07
CA THR A 167 -10.06 8.00 -4.16
C THR A 167 -11.60 8.00 -4.08
N PHE A 168 -12.25 7.05 -4.74
CA PHE A 168 -13.70 6.88 -4.65
C PHE A 168 -14.16 6.58 -3.23
N CYS A 169 -13.52 5.62 -2.55
CA CYS A 169 -13.86 5.25 -1.17
C CYS A 169 -13.66 6.44 -0.20
N HIS A 170 -12.56 7.20 -0.31
CA HIS A 170 -12.31 8.39 0.52
C HIS A 170 -13.41 9.44 0.32
N SER A 171 -13.76 9.76 -0.93
CA SER A 171 -14.84 10.73 -1.24
C SER A 171 -16.20 10.27 -0.71
N ALA A 172 -16.47 8.96 -0.74
CA ALA A 172 -17.70 8.40 -0.22
C ALA A 172 -17.76 8.47 1.32
N LEU A 173 -16.67 8.15 2.01
CA LEU A 173 -16.58 8.23 3.47
C LEU A 173 -16.60 9.66 3.97
N ASP A 174 -15.95 10.60 3.28
CA ASP A 174 -16.04 12.04 3.55
C ASP A 174 -17.50 12.52 3.48
N SER A 175 -18.17 12.22 2.38
CA SER A 175 -19.58 12.57 2.20
C SER A 175 -20.48 11.93 3.27
N PHE A 176 -20.22 10.66 3.60
CA PHE A 176 -20.93 9.96 4.67
C PHE A 176 -20.76 10.65 6.02
N VAL A 177 -19.51 10.95 6.44
CA VAL A 177 -19.25 11.59 7.73
C VAL A 177 -19.91 12.96 7.79
N LYS A 178 -19.83 13.77 6.72
CA LYS A 178 -20.52 15.08 6.65
C LYS A 178 -22.04 14.96 6.81
N GLU A 179 -22.67 13.97 6.17
CA GLU A 179 -24.12 13.74 6.32
C GLU A 179 -24.46 13.17 7.71
N ALA A 180 -23.63 12.29 8.25
CA ALA A 180 -23.82 11.73 9.60
C ALA A 180 -23.72 12.80 10.70
N LEU A 181 -22.82 13.79 10.53
CA LEU A 181 -22.67 14.90 11.47
C LEU A 181 -23.82 15.91 11.45
N LYS A 182 -24.60 15.97 10.39
CA LYS A 182 -25.86 16.76 10.36
C LYS A 182 -26.97 16.13 11.20
N ARG A 183 -26.81 14.86 11.55
CA ARG A 183 -27.66 14.07 12.44
C ARG A 183 -26.91 13.78 13.72
N ASP A 184 -27.55 13.20 14.71
CA ASP A 184 -26.79 12.66 15.86
C ASP A 184 -26.07 11.37 15.45
N ILE A 185 -24.79 11.47 15.13
CA ILE A 185 -23.99 10.32 14.69
C ILE A 185 -23.96 9.18 15.74
N LYS A 186 -24.11 9.52 17.04
CA LYS A 186 -24.18 8.53 18.12
C LYS A 186 -25.48 7.76 18.17
N ALA A 187 -26.55 8.30 17.58
CA ALA A 187 -27.85 7.65 17.53
C ALA A 187 -28.11 6.87 16.22
N LEU A 188 -27.19 6.91 15.25
CA LEU A 188 -27.37 6.25 13.95
C LEU A 188 -27.33 4.72 14.10
N SER A 189 -28.36 4.07 13.55
CA SER A 189 -28.37 2.61 13.35
C SER A 189 -27.62 2.21 12.09
N GLY A 190 -27.21 0.93 11.98
CA GLY A 190 -26.57 0.40 10.77
C GLY A 190 -27.42 0.54 9.50
N ALA A 191 -28.77 0.43 9.62
CA ALA A 191 -29.69 0.64 8.51
C ALA A 191 -29.71 2.11 8.04
N GLN A 192 -29.65 3.07 8.98
CA GLN A 192 -29.55 4.49 8.65
C GLN A 192 -28.20 4.86 8.02
N CYS A 193 -27.10 4.18 8.43
CA CYS A 193 -25.82 4.32 7.75
C CYS A 193 -25.91 3.89 6.28
N ASP A 194 -26.55 2.75 6.03
CA ASP A 194 -26.75 2.25 4.67
C ASP A 194 -27.63 3.18 3.82
N GLU A 195 -28.70 3.74 4.39
CA GLU A 195 -29.57 4.71 3.73
C GLU A 195 -28.80 5.96 3.31
N ILE A 196 -27.96 6.49 4.20
CA ILE A 196 -27.10 7.64 3.89
C ILE A 196 -26.17 7.30 2.72
N ILE A 197 -25.50 6.15 2.77
CA ILE A 197 -24.60 5.71 1.70
C ILE A 197 -25.36 5.55 0.39
N ASP A 198 -26.52 4.90 0.40
CA ASP A 198 -27.33 4.71 -0.82
C ASP A 198 -27.77 6.05 -1.43
N GLY A 199 -27.99 7.08 -0.61
CA GLY A 199 -28.32 8.42 -1.07
C GLY A 199 -27.16 9.17 -1.72
N ILE A 200 -25.93 9.00 -1.21
CA ILE A 200 -24.75 9.70 -1.74
C ILE A 200 -24.08 8.99 -2.93
N MET A 201 -24.31 7.68 -3.10
CA MET A 201 -23.64 6.90 -4.15
C MET A 201 -23.98 7.33 -5.57
N PRO A 202 -25.25 7.57 -6.00
CA PRO A 202 -25.56 7.87 -7.39
C PRO A 202 -24.81 9.08 -7.95
N PRO A 203 -24.77 10.25 -7.30
CA PRO A 203 -24.01 11.39 -7.80
C PRO A 203 -22.50 11.15 -7.78
N LEU A 204 -21.96 10.43 -6.80
CA LEU A 204 -20.55 10.08 -6.75
C LEU A 204 -20.14 9.16 -7.91
N MET A 205 -20.94 8.13 -8.20
CA MET A 205 -20.68 7.21 -9.31
C MET A 205 -20.70 7.94 -10.67
N ALA A 206 -21.63 8.88 -10.84
CA ALA A 206 -21.75 9.65 -12.07
C ALA A 206 -20.58 10.61 -12.29
N SER A 207 -20.05 11.21 -11.22
CA SER A 207 -18.94 12.17 -11.30
C SER A 207 -17.55 11.51 -11.31
N HIS A 208 -17.41 10.30 -10.75
CA HIS A 208 -16.11 9.63 -10.64
C HIS A 208 -15.56 9.24 -12.02
N ASN A 209 -14.36 9.74 -12.35
CA ASN A 209 -13.67 9.46 -13.60
C ASN A 209 -14.58 9.49 -14.84
N ASN A 210 -15.41 10.53 -14.96
CA ASN A 210 -16.40 10.69 -16.04
C ASN A 210 -17.39 9.51 -16.15
N GLY A 211 -17.82 8.94 -15.03
CA GLY A 211 -18.81 7.87 -14.99
C GLY A 211 -18.28 6.50 -15.40
N VAL A 212 -16.98 6.26 -15.32
CA VAL A 212 -16.36 4.96 -15.68
C VAL A 212 -16.99 3.79 -14.93
N LEU A 213 -17.42 3.99 -13.68
CA LEU A 213 -18.06 2.95 -12.87
C LEU A 213 -19.40 2.47 -13.43
N LEU A 214 -20.07 3.28 -14.26
CA LEU A 214 -21.35 2.99 -14.90
C LEU A 214 -21.20 2.48 -16.35
N SER A 215 -19.97 2.43 -16.89
CA SER A 215 -19.71 2.21 -18.31
C SER A 215 -19.86 0.76 -18.79
N SER A 216 -19.85 -0.22 -17.88
CA SER A 216 -19.94 -1.64 -18.22
C SER A 216 -20.48 -2.48 -17.06
N ALA A 217 -21.01 -3.67 -17.35
CA ALA A 217 -21.44 -4.62 -16.32
C ALA A 217 -20.31 -5.00 -15.34
N ARG A 218 -19.06 -5.12 -15.84
CA ARG A 218 -17.87 -5.36 -15.00
C ARG A 218 -17.63 -4.22 -14.02
N ASN A 219 -17.68 -2.99 -14.49
CA ASN A 219 -17.47 -1.80 -13.65
C ASN A 219 -18.62 -1.61 -12.67
N MET A 220 -19.86 -1.92 -13.05
CA MET A 220 -21.00 -1.93 -12.12
C MET A 220 -20.84 -2.99 -11.02
N ALA A 221 -20.33 -4.19 -11.34
CA ALA A 221 -20.03 -5.21 -10.33
C ALA A 221 -18.90 -4.77 -9.38
N LEU A 222 -17.86 -4.10 -9.92
CA LEU A 222 -16.81 -3.47 -9.12
C LEU A 222 -17.41 -2.41 -8.20
N CYS A 223 -18.23 -1.51 -8.72
CA CYS A 223 -18.90 -0.48 -7.95
C CYS A 223 -19.75 -1.06 -6.81
N ALA A 224 -20.51 -2.12 -7.05
CA ALA A 224 -21.28 -2.81 -6.02
C ALA A 224 -20.37 -3.37 -4.91
N ARG A 225 -19.16 -3.83 -5.25
CA ARG A 225 -18.13 -4.24 -4.27
C ARG A 225 -17.62 -3.06 -3.44
N LEU A 226 -17.33 -1.92 -4.10
CA LEU A 226 -16.88 -0.71 -3.41
C LEU A 226 -17.95 -0.16 -2.45
N ILE A 227 -19.23 -0.16 -2.88
CA ILE A 227 -20.35 0.25 -2.02
C ILE A 227 -20.44 -0.63 -0.78
N ARG A 228 -20.26 -1.95 -0.89
CA ARG A 228 -20.23 -2.84 0.28
C ARG A 228 -19.09 -2.50 1.25
N LYS A 229 -17.89 -2.22 0.72
CA LYS A 229 -16.75 -1.78 1.54
C LYS A 229 -17.08 -0.48 2.28
N VAL A 230 -17.59 0.52 1.58
CA VAL A 230 -17.96 1.82 2.16
C VAL A 230 -19.04 1.65 3.23
N LYS A 231 -20.10 0.85 2.98
CA LYS A 231 -21.14 0.58 3.97
C LYS A 231 -20.61 -0.09 5.23
N ALA A 232 -19.78 -1.12 5.08
CA ALA A 232 -19.16 -1.80 6.22
C ALA A 232 -18.27 -0.84 7.04
N THR A 233 -17.43 -0.04 6.36
CA THR A 233 -16.56 0.96 7.00
C THR A 233 -17.38 2.07 7.68
N ALA A 234 -18.45 2.56 7.06
CA ALA A 234 -19.33 3.58 7.63
C ALA A 234 -19.99 3.11 8.94
N ARG A 235 -20.50 1.87 8.96
CA ARG A 235 -21.05 1.27 10.19
C ARG A 235 -19.97 1.14 11.27
N ALA A 236 -18.74 0.75 10.91
CA ALA A 236 -17.63 0.67 11.83
C ALA A 236 -17.25 2.05 12.39
N ILE A 237 -17.26 3.11 11.58
CA ILE A 237 -17.05 4.49 12.05
C ILE A 237 -18.09 4.86 13.10
N VAL A 238 -19.38 4.65 12.83
CA VAL A 238 -20.46 4.96 13.76
C VAL A 238 -20.32 4.17 15.06
N GLN A 239 -20.02 2.88 14.98
CA GLN A 239 -19.81 2.05 16.16
C GLN A 239 -18.60 2.51 16.99
N GLN A 240 -17.50 2.95 16.36
CA GLN A 240 -16.35 3.54 17.04
C GLN A 240 -16.73 4.84 17.79
N VAL A 241 -17.58 5.67 17.19
CA VAL A 241 -18.07 6.92 17.80
C VAL A 241 -19.05 6.62 18.94
N GLN A 242 -19.88 5.62 18.81
CA GLN A 242 -20.85 5.20 19.85
C GLN A 242 -20.15 4.61 21.07
N SER A 243 -19.10 3.82 20.86
CA SER A 243 -18.37 3.15 21.96
C SER A 243 -17.36 4.06 22.65
N GLY A 244 -16.91 5.17 22.01
CA GLY A 244 -15.85 6.02 22.49
C GLY A 244 -16.27 7.46 22.82
N GLY A 245 -15.28 8.26 23.26
CA GLY A 245 -15.44 9.69 23.53
C GLY A 245 -15.16 10.60 22.31
N PHE A 246 -14.41 10.08 21.33
CA PHE A 246 -14.01 10.88 20.17
C PHE A 246 -15.10 10.93 19.10
N VAL A 247 -15.34 12.12 18.57
CA VAL A 247 -16.33 12.39 17.52
C VAL A 247 -15.62 13.05 16.34
N PRO A 248 -15.91 12.67 15.07
CA PRO A 248 -15.40 13.39 13.91
C PRO A 248 -15.76 14.88 13.97
N GLU A 249 -14.79 15.76 13.77
CA GLU A 249 -14.99 17.21 13.72
C GLU A 249 -14.74 17.77 12.34
N GLN A 250 -13.71 17.25 11.66
CA GLN A 250 -13.29 17.72 10.35
C GLN A 250 -12.92 16.55 9.44
N THR A 251 -13.21 16.70 8.16
CA THR A 251 -12.85 15.73 7.12
C THR A 251 -12.19 16.42 5.94
N GLU A 252 -11.31 15.71 5.23
CA GLU A 252 -10.60 16.20 4.04
C GLU A 252 -9.88 17.54 4.28
N VAL A 253 -9.22 17.67 5.43
CA VAL A 253 -8.56 18.90 5.86
C VAL A 253 -7.27 19.11 5.07
N SER A 254 -7.28 20.09 4.19
CA SER A 254 -6.10 20.47 3.39
C SER A 254 -5.17 21.39 4.17
N PHE A 255 -3.87 21.20 4.02
CA PHE A 255 -2.84 22.10 4.49
C PHE A 255 -1.77 22.33 3.41
N GLY A 256 -1.21 23.54 3.36
CA GLY A 256 -0.17 23.91 2.39
C GLY A 256 -0.67 24.32 1.00
N MET A 257 -1.90 23.95 0.62
CA MET A 257 -2.51 24.30 -0.67
C MET A 257 -3.94 24.81 -0.49
N GLY A 258 -4.12 25.82 0.34
CA GLY A 258 -5.41 26.28 0.83
C GLY A 258 -5.76 25.56 2.16
N GLY A 259 -6.66 26.13 2.94
CA GLY A 259 -6.97 25.63 4.28
C GLY A 259 -5.90 26.01 5.31
N LEU A 260 -5.33 25.02 6.00
CA LEU A 260 -4.29 25.25 7.01
C LEU A 260 -2.94 25.62 6.39
N PRO A 261 -2.05 26.31 7.13
CA PRO A 261 -0.69 26.61 6.68
C PRO A 261 0.11 25.34 6.34
N ALA A 262 1.07 25.48 5.41
CA ALA A 262 2.02 24.39 5.13
C ALA A 262 2.89 24.09 6.36
N LEU A 263 3.21 22.83 6.56
CA LEU A 263 4.24 22.45 7.51
C LEU A 263 5.61 22.82 6.89
N THR A 264 6.33 23.71 7.57
CA THR A 264 7.61 24.25 7.08
C THR A 264 8.77 23.51 7.73
N LEU A 265 9.67 22.98 6.91
CA LEU A 265 10.96 22.44 7.32
C LEU A 265 12.08 23.40 6.96
N GLU A 266 12.99 23.71 7.88
CA GLU A 266 14.21 24.45 7.60
C GLU A 266 15.33 23.46 7.27
N LEU A 267 15.94 23.61 6.10
CA LEU A 267 17.07 22.79 5.67
C LEU A 267 18.38 23.32 6.26
N PRO A 268 19.41 22.46 6.42
CA PRO A 268 20.72 22.89 6.91
C PRO A 268 21.36 23.98 6.04
N THR A 269 20.97 24.07 4.78
CA THR A 269 21.41 25.09 3.80
C THR A 269 20.75 26.45 4.02
N GLY A 270 19.73 26.54 4.90
CA GLY A 270 18.93 27.74 5.15
C GLY A 270 17.70 27.89 4.27
N GLU A 271 17.50 27.00 3.34
CA GLU A 271 16.29 26.97 2.50
C GLU A 271 15.10 26.39 3.28
N ARG A 272 13.89 26.70 2.81
CA ARG A 272 12.65 26.22 3.42
C ARG A 272 11.94 25.27 2.47
N PHE A 273 11.57 24.11 3.00
CA PHE A 273 10.72 23.15 2.31
C PHE A 273 9.32 23.17 2.91
N TYR A 274 8.33 23.26 2.06
CA TYR A 274 6.92 23.33 2.46
C TYR A 274 6.23 22.00 2.18
N ILE A 275 5.71 21.37 3.22
CA ILE A 275 4.93 20.13 3.10
C ILE A 275 3.45 20.50 3.11
N GLY A 276 2.75 20.07 2.08
CA GLY A 276 1.30 20.09 2.01
C GLY A 276 0.71 18.69 1.98
N GLY A 277 -0.58 18.61 2.26
CA GLY A 277 -1.30 17.36 2.24
C GLY A 277 -2.77 17.54 2.56
N ARG A 278 -3.45 16.41 2.71
CA ARG A 278 -4.86 16.38 3.07
C ARG A 278 -5.08 15.26 4.08
N ILE A 279 -5.67 15.62 5.21
CA ILE A 279 -5.97 14.72 6.32
C ILE A 279 -7.41 14.24 6.15
N ASP A 280 -7.60 12.93 6.05
CA ASP A 280 -8.91 12.36 5.74
C ASP A 280 -9.94 12.66 6.83
N ARG A 281 -9.58 12.47 8.13
CA ARG A 281 -10.46 12.72 9.25
C ARG A 281 -9.71 13.15 10.51
N ILE A 282 -10.23 14.15 11.18
CA ILE A 282 -9.81 14.59 12.50
C ILE A 282 -10.99 14.42 13.44
N ASP A 283 -10.80 13.65 14.52
CA ASP A 283 -11.78 13.50 15.58
C ASP A 283 -11.33 14.27 16.82
N GLY A 284 -12.27 14.86 17.55
CA GLY A 284 -12.03 15.60 18.77
C GLY A 284 -12.71 15.00 19.98
N CYS A 285 -12.14 15.30 21.16
CA CYS A 285 -12.71 14.95 22.45
C CYS A 285 -12.21 15.92 23.54
N THR A 286 -13.11 16.43 24.37
CA THR A 286 -12.74 17.21 25.55
C THR A 286 -12.80 16.34 26.79
N ILE A 287 -11.68 16.18 27.50
CA ILE A 287 -11.55 15.34 28.69
C ILE A 287 -11.02 16.19 29.84
N ALA A 288 -11.78 16.30 30.91
CA ALA A 288 -11.43 17.08 32.10
C ALA A 288 -10.97 18.53 31.78
N GLY A 289 -11.56 19.15 30.77
CA GLY A 289 -11.25 20.53 30.37
C GLY A 289 -10.03 20.65 29.42
N GLN A 290 -9.39 19.56 29.07
CA GLN A 290 -8.35 19.51 28.04
C GLN A 290 -8.92 18.97 26.72
N ASP A 291 -8.67 19.68 25.63
CA ASP A 291 -9.05 19.26 24.28
C ASP A 291 -7.99 18.36 23.68
N TYR A 292 -8.47 17.26 23.12
CA TYR A 292 -7.66 16.27 22.42
C TYR A 292 -8.15 16.11 20.99
N TYR A 293 -7.22 15.78 20.10
CA TYR A 293 -7.52 15.36 18.73
C TYR A 293 -6.85 14.04 18.39
N ARG A 294 -7.44 13.29 17.48
CA ARG A 294 -6.81 12.15 16.83
C ARG A 294 -6.95 12.25 15.32
N ILE A 295 -5.95 11.76 14.61
CA ILE A 295 -5.91 11.75 13.16
C ILE A 295 -6.20 10.35 12.66
N ILE A 296 -7.05 10.24 11.65
CA ILE A 296 -7.38 8.98 11.01
C ILE A 296 -7.22 9.15 9.49
N ASP A 297 -6.46 8.25 8.89
CA ASP A 297 -6.23 8.17 7.46
C ASP A 297 -6.75 6.83 6.93
N TYR A 298 -7.59 6.88 5.90
CA TYR A 298 -8.23 5.69 5.35
C TYR A 298 -7.31 4.94 4.39
N LYS A 299 -7.28 3.62 4.47
CA LYS A 299 -6.46 2.77 3.59
C LYS A 299 -7.29 1.65 2.94
N THR A 300 -7.32 1.63 1.63
CA THR A 300 -7.99 0.56 0.84
C THR A 300 -7.11 -0.65 0.60
N GLY A 301 -5.82 -0.55 0.92
CA GLY A 301 -4.83 -1.63 0.88
C GLY A 301 -4.32 -2.02 2.28
N SER A 302 -3.10 -2.53 2.36
CA SER A 302 -2.42 -2.77 3.65
C SER A 302 -2.09 -1.42 4.30
N GLY A 303 -2.75 -1.11 5.41
CA GLY A 303 -2.63 0.15 6.13
C GLY A 303 -2.24 -0.07 7.59
N ASP A 304 -1.17 -0.84 7.86
CA ASP A 304 -0.70 -1.06 9.21
C ASP A 304 0.44 -0.09 9.57
N PHE A 305 0.36 0.48 10.76
CA PHE A 305 1.44 1.28 11.30
C PHE A 305 2.67 0.41 11.60
N SER A 306 3.84 0.87 11.18
CA SER A 306 5.10 0.14 11.37
C SER A 306 6.24 1.08 11.76
N TYR A 307 6.85 0.84 12.92
CA TYR A 307 8.06 1.55 13.35
C TYR A 307 9.22 1.40 12.38
N THR A 308 9.39 0.21 11.80
CA THR A 308 10.42 -0.06 10.80
C THR A 308 10.22 0.79 9.56
N ARG A 309 8.99 0.87 9.05
CA ARG A 309 8.68 1.73 7.90
C ARG A 309 8.89 3.20 8.22
N LEU A 310 8.51 3.65 9.43
CA LEU A 310 8.75 5.02 9.88
C LEU A 310 10.26 5.31 9.95
N TYR A 311 11.05 4.39 10.54
CA TYR A 311 12.50 4.52 10.63
C TYR A 311 13.17 4.71 9.27
N TYR A 312 12.75 3.96 8.26
CA TYR A 312 13.26 4.10 6.89
C TYR A 312 12.61 5.26 6.10
N GLY A 313 11.70 6.02 6.70
CA GLY A 313 11.00 7.12 6.02
C GLY A 313 9.97 6.68 4.97
N LEU A 314 9.45 5.46 5.12
CA LEU A 314 8.45 4.84 4.23
C LEU A 314 7.00 4.96 4.75
N SER A 315 6.79 5.64 5.89
CA SER A 315 5.50 5.87 6.52
C SER A 315 5.55 7.16 7.34
N LEU A 316 5.68 8.29 6.67
CA LEU A 316 5.81 9.63 7.26
C LEU A 316 4.47 10.35 7.40
N GLN A 317 3.44 9.88 6.70
CA GLN A 317 2.16 10.56 6.53
C GLN A 317 1.51 10.93 7.88
N LEU A 318 1.24 9.96 8.76
CA LEU A 318 0.58 10.20 10.03
C LEU A 318 1.36 11.15 10.97
N PRO A 319 2.67 10.95 11.20
CA PRO A 319 3.45 11.87 12.04
C PRO A 319 3.53 13.29 11.47
N LEU A 320 3.67 13.45 10.16
CA LEU A 320 3.70 14.77 9.53
C LEU A 320 2.32 15.47 9.60
N TYR A 321 1.24 14.71 9.50
CA TYR A 321 -0.10 15.25 9.71
C TYR A 321 -0.32 15.71 11.17
N ALA A 322 0.16 14.91 12.13
CA ALA A 322 0.12 15.31 13.54
C ALA A 322 0.96 16.57 13.81
N ALA A 323 2.15 16.69 13.17
CA ALA A 323 2.97 17.90 13.24
C ALA A 323 2.25 19.12 12.64
N ALA A 324 1.57 18.97 11.50
CA ALA A 324 0.85 20.05 10.83
C ALA A 324 -0.29 20.57 11.70
N ILE A 325 -1.09 19.71 12.32
CA ILE A 325 -2.17 20.11 13.23
C ILE A 325 -1.59 20.73 14.51
N GLY A 326 -0.59 20.09 15.14
CA GLY A 326 0.05 20.59 16.35
C GLY A 326 0.71 21.96 16.20
N ALA A 327 1.18 22.30 15.00
CA ALA A 327 1.73 23.63 14.69
C ALA A 327 0.65 24.73 14.71
N VAL A 328 -0.59 24.40 14.36
CA VAL A 328 -1.73 25.35 14.27
C VAL A 328 -2.55 25.33 15.56
N GLU A 329 -2.92 24.17 16.05
CA GLU A 329 -3.81 23.97 17.18
C GLU A 329 -3.03 23.71 18.49
N LYS A 330 -2.20 24.66 18.89
CA LYS A 330 -1.28 24.54 20.05
C LYS A 330 -1.97 24.26 21.39
N ALA A 331 -3.25 24.57 21.54
CA ALA A 331 -4.01 24.35 22.78
C ALA A 331 -4.52 22.89 22.88
N ARG A 332 -4.57 22.16 21.79
CA ARG A 332 -5.04 20.77 21.72
C ARG A 332 -3.86 19.80 21.77
N ARG A 333 -4.08 18.64 22.40
CA ARG A 333 -3.08 17.57 22.50
C ARG A 333 -3.42 16.42 21.54
N ALA A 334 -2.40 15.87 20.94
CA ALA A 334 -2.56 14.67 20.12
C ALA A 334 -2.88 13.45 21.00
N ALA A 335 -4.07 12.91 20.87
CA ALA A 335 -4.48 11.66 21.52
C ALA A 335 -3.98 10.41 20.77
N GLY A 336 -3.80 10.54 19.46
CA GLY A 336 -3.31 9.45 18.63
C GLY A 336 -3.35 9.74 17.15
N MET A 337 -2.74 8.81 16.39
CA MET A 337 -2.70 8.86 14.93
C MET A 337 -2.83 7.44 14.37
N TYR A 338 -3.73 7.25 13.40
CA TYR A 338 -4.16 5.91 13.00
C TYR A 338 -4.40 5.79 11.50
N TYR A 339 -4.16 4.59 11.01
CA TYR A 339 -4.75 4.09 9.77
C TYR A 339 -6.05 3.35 10.08
N MET A 340 -7.06 3.55 9.25
CA MET A 340 -8.31 2.79 9.27
C MET A 340 -8.48 2.06 7.95
N LYS A 341 -8.65 0.75 8.01
CA LYS A 341 -8.84 -0.07 6.82
C LYS A 341 -10.23 0.15 6.23
N VAL A 342 -10.30 0.34 4.91
CA VAL A 342 -11.56 0.39 4.15
C VAL A 342 -11.77 -0.96 3.50
N ASP A 343 -12.62 -1.79 4.09
CA ASP A 343 -12.81 -3.17 3.64
C ASP A 343 -14.27 -3.64 3.81
N SER A 344 -14.54 -4.83 3.29
CA SER A 344 -15.74 -5.61 3.58
C SER A 344 -15.28 -6.99 4.03
N PRO A 345 -14.96 -7.16 5.31
CA PRO A 345 -14.35 -8.37 5.81
C PRO A 345 -15.28 -9.58 5.62
N VAL A 346 -14.70 -10.69 5.20
CA VAL A 346 -15.36 -11.98 5.15
C VAL A 346 -14.89 -12.78 6.37
N VAL A 347 -15.82 -13.09 7.27
CA VAL A 347 -15.55 -13.91 8.43
C VAL A 347 -15.86 -15.36 8.07
N SER A 348 -14.85 -16.23 8.16
CA SER A 348 -15.02 -17.68 8.02
C SER A 348 -15.32 -18.28 9.39
N GLU A 349 -16.47 -18.91 9.53
CA GLU A 349 -16.88 -19.64 10.74
C GLU A 349 -17.04 -21.11 10.42
N SER A 350 -16.76 -21.99 11.41
CA SER A 350 -17.16 -23.38 11.32
C SER A 350 -18.69 -23.51 11.47
N ALA A 351 -19.29 -24.54 10.89
CA ALA A 351 -20.74 -24.75 10.93
C ALA A 351 -21.32 -24.75 12.36
N ASP A 352 -20.50 -25.10 13.36
CA ASP A 352 -20.91 -25.20 14.77
C ASP A 352 -20.91 -23.80 15.47
N THR A 353 -20.19 -22.80 14.95
CA THR A 353 -20.08 -21.44 15.51
C THR A 353 -20.88 -20.39 14.75
N ALA A 354 -21.44 -20.73 13.59
CA ALA A 354 -22.23 -19.82 12.74
C ALA A 354 -23.54 -19.34 13.38
N ALA A 355 -23.93 -19.85 14.55
CA ALA A 355 -25.15 -19.49 15.25
C ALA A 355 -25.04 -18.25 16.16
N ASP A 356 -23.82 -17.75 16.42
CA ASP A 356 -23.59 -16.59 17.29
C ASP A 356 -23.33 -15.32 16.46
N GLU A 357 -24.42 -14.59 16.16
CA GLU A 357 -24.35 -13.33 15.43
C GLU A 357 -23.51 -12.27 16.14
N GLU A 358 -23.38 -12.32 17.47
CA GLU A 358 -22.64 -11.34 18.25
C GLU A 358 -21.13 -11.57 18.11
N ALA A 359 -20.69 -12.82 18.14
CA ALA A 359 -19.31 -13.21 17.88
C ALA A 359 -18.87 -12.86 16.44
N VAL A 360 -19.77 -13.02 15.45
CA VAL A 360 -19.49 -12.61 14.07
C VAL A 360 -19.34 -11.08 13.96
N LYS A 361 -20.22 -10.32 14.61
CA LYS A 361 -20.12 -8.84 14.64
C LYS A 361 -18.81 -8.39 15.30
N GLU A 362 -18.41 -9.02 16.39
CA GLU A 362 -17.15 -8.69 17.07
C GLU A 362 -15.95 -8.93 16.16
N LYS A 363 -15.85 -10.07 15.48
CA LYS A 363 -14.78 -10.38 14.51
C LYS A 363 -14.76 -9.41 13.33
N VAL A 364 -15.93 -9.02 12.81
CA VAL A 364 -16.04 -7.99 11.78
C VAL A 364 -15.46 -6.67 12.30
N MET A 365 -15.81 -6.27 13.52
CA MET A 365 -15.30 -5.04 14.11
C MET A 365 -13.80 -5.09 14.42
N GLU A 366 -13.27 -6.26 14.79
CA GLU A 366 -11.82 -6.45 14.94
C GLU A 366 -11.04 -6.11 13.67
N SER A 367 -11.59 -6.39 12.49
CA SER A 367 -10.94 -6.07 11.21
C SER A 367 -10.87 -4.57 10.92
N PHE A 368 -11.69 -3.76 11.62
CA PHE A 368 -11.70 -2.30 11.52
C PHE A 368 -10.96 -1.60 12.66
N ARG A 369 -10.20 -2.36 13.49
CA ARG A 369 -9.36 -1.74 14.52
C ARG A 369 -8.43 -0.71 13.90
N LEU A 370 -8.31 0.42 14.57
CA LEU A 370 -7.40 1.48 14.18
C LEU A 370 -5.95 1.02 14.41
N SER A 371 -5.15 1.03 13.36
CA SER A 371 -3.74 0.66 13.41
C SER A 371 -2.89 1.91 13.55
N GLY A 372 -2.24 2.09 14.71
CA GLY A 372 -1.47 3.32 14.97
C GLY A 372 -1.02 3.46 16.40
N LEU A 373 -0.89 4.69 16.84
CA LEU A 373 -0.37 5.06 18.14
C LEU A 373 -1.40 5.85 18.96
N THR A 374 -1.49 5.50 20.23
CA THR A 374 -2.36 6.15 21.22
C THR A 374 -1.51 6.73 22.35
N LEU A 375 -1.85 7.92 22.81
CA LEU A 375 -1.25 8.53 24.01
C LEU A 375 -1.56 7.67 25.25
N SER A 376 -0.53 7.33 26.03
CA SER A 376 -0.59 6.51 27.24
C SER A 376 -1.13 7.30 28.44
N ASP A 377 -2.26 7.98 28.25
CA ASP A 377 -3.05 8.58 29.31
C ASP A 377 -4.27 7.70 29.55
N PRO A 378 -4.51 7.20 30.80
CA PRO A 378 -5.61 6.27 31.05
C PRO A 378 -6.98 6.79 30.62
N VAL A 379 -7.21 8.10 30.72
CA VAL A 379 -8.48 8.74 30.32
C VAL A 379 -8.61 8.79 28.80
N VAL A 380 -7.52 9.12 28.11
CA VAL A 380 -7.44 9.13 26.64
C VAL A 380 -7.59 7.70 26.09
N VAL A 381 -6.90 6.74 26.70
CA VAL A 381 -7.00 5.32 26.29
C VAL A 381 -8.44 4.81 26.44
N LYS A 382 -9.11 5.12 27.59
CA LYS A 382 -10.51 4.76 27.81
C LYS A 382 -11.43 5.41 26.77
N ALA A 383 -11.26 6.71 26.50
CA ALA A 383 -12.06 7.44 25.53
C ALA A 383 -11.83 6.95 24.07
N THR A 384 -10.64 6.46 23.76
CA THR A 384 -10.27 5.96 22.42
C THR A 384 -10.67 4.51 22.23
N ALA A 385 -10.43 3.64 23.25
CA ALA A 385 -10.70 2.19 23.15
C ALA A 385 -12.18 1.87 23.10
N GLY A 386 -13.01 2.70 23.76
CA GLY A 386 -14.43 2.46 23.88
C GLY A 386 -14.78 1.36 24.88
N GLU A 387 -16.07 1.25 25.17
CA GLU A 387 -16.61 0.17 26.02
C GLU A 387 -17.24 -0.88 25.10
N GLY A 388 -16.82 -2.15 25.26
CA GLY A 388 -17.41 -3.30 24.55
C GLY A 388 -17.07 -3.40 23.03
N CYS A 389 -16.21 -2.53 22.51
CA CYS A 389 -15.79 -2.59 21.11
C CYS A 389 -14.28 -2.38 20.98
N PRO A 390 -13.55 -3.29 20.33
CA PRO A 390 -12.10 -3.19 20.17
C PRO A 390 -11.71 -2.17 19.09
N VAL A 391 -11.80 -0.87 19.40
CA VAL A 391 -11.48 0.22 18.45
C VAL A 391 -9.99 0.34 18.19
N ILE A 392 -9.15 0.07 19.19
CA ILE A 392 -7.69 0.13 19.10
C ILE A 392 -7.05 -1.11 19.71
N SER A 393 -5.79 -1.35 19.36
CA SER A 393 -4.94 -2.26 20.12
C SER A 393 -4.37 -1.55 21.35
N THR A 394 -4.49 -2.14 22.53
CA THR A 394 -4.00 -1.60 23.80
C THR A 394 -2.65 -2.16 24.23
N GLY A 395 -1.90 -2.76 23.31
CA GLY A 395 -0.57 -3.31 23.57
C GLY A 395 0.49 -2.23 23.85
N ALA A 396 1.56 -2.59 24.54
CA ALA A 396 2.67 -1.68 24.89
C ALA A 396 3.40 -1.04 23.71
N ARG A 397 3.20 -1.56 22.50
CA ARG A 397 3.75 -0.98 21.26
C ARG A 397 2.84 0.04 20.60
N THR A 398 1.58 0.10 20.99
CA THR A 398 0.55 0.96 20.39
C THR A 398 0.10 2.06 21.34
N VAL A 399 0.20 1.84 22.65
CA VAL A 399 -0.07 2.84 23.70
C VAL A 399 1.26 3.30 24.26
N ILE A 400 1.64 4.55 23.96
CA ILE A 400 2.97 5.10 24.23
C ILE A 400 2.91 6.42 25.02
N PRO A 401 3.91 6.70 25.86
CA PRO A 401 4.01 7.97 26.56
C PRO A 401 4.08 9.17 25.61
N GLU A 402 3.59 10.33 26.05
CA GLU A 402 3.62 11.58 25.29
C GLU A 402 5.01 11.90 24.74
N LYS A 403 6.04 11.79 25.58
CA LYS A 403 7.43 12.01 25.16
C LYS A 403 7.87 11.12 23.99
N GLN A 404 7.35 9.89 23.91
CA GLN A 404 7.65 9.00 22.78
C GLN A 404 6.84 9.39 21.54
N LEU A 405 5.57 9.78 21.71
CA LEU A 405 4.75 10.24 20.60
C LEU A 405 5.36 11.49 19.97
N ASP A 406 5.71 12.48 20.76
CA ASP A 406 6.40 13.70 20.32
C ASP A 406 7.77 13.39 19.70
N GLY A 407 8.50 12.45 20.29
CA GLY A 407 9.79 11.98 19.76
C GLY A 407 9.66 11.35 18.39
N LEU A 408 8.60 10.59 18.13
CA LEU A 408 8.34 9.98 16.80
C LEU A 408 7.92 11.04 15.77
N ILE A 409 7.12 12.02 16.18
CA ILE A 409 6.77 13.17 15.33
C ILE A 409 8.04 13.98 14.99
N GLY A 410 8.86 14.28 15.99
CA GLY A 410 10.15 14.96 15.81
C GLY A 410 11.12 14.16 14.93
N TYR A 411 11.14 12.84 15.09
CA TYR A 411 11.93 11.95 14.21
C TYR A 411 11.46 12.03 12.75
N ALA A 412 10.15 12.00 12.50
CA ALA A 412 9.61 12.11 11.15
C ALA A 412 9.96 13.45 10.48
N LEU A 413 9.91 14.55 11.24
CA LEU A 413 10.35 15.87 10.77
C LEU A 413 11.82 15.86 10.40
N LYS A 414 12.68 15.34 11.31
CA LYS A 414 14.13 15.22 11.04
C LYS A 414 14.40 14.31 9.85
N LYS A 415 13.77 13.13 9.78
CA LYS A 415 13.92 12.21 8.65
C LYS A 415 13.51 12.85 7.33
N SER A 416 12.45 13.68 7.34
CA SER A 416 12.02 14.45 6.17
C SER A 416 13.07 15.48 5.74
N THR A 417 13.69 16.16 6.70
CA THR A 417 14.79 17.11 6.44
C THR A 417 16.04 16.38 5.90
N ASP A 418 16.38 15.22 6.47
CA ASP A 418 17.53 14.40 6.02
C ASP A 418 17.29 13.79 4.61
N THR A 419 16.07 13.72 4.16
CA THR A 419 15.67 13.20 2.82
C THR A 419 15.82 14.27 1.73
N LEU A 420 15.72 15.51 2.09
CA LEU A 420 15.76 16.68 1.20
C LEU A 420 17.17 17.19 0.95
#